data_231ad1e057be048fada3feefd0b76a38
#
_entry.id   231ad1e057be048fada3feefd0b76a38
#
_cell.length_a   1.000
_cell.length_b   1.000
_cell.length_c   1.000
_cell.angle_alpha   90.00
_cell.angle_beta   90.00
_cell.angle_gamma   90.00
#
_symmetry.space_group_name_H-M   'P 1'
#
loop_
_entity.id
_entity.type
_entity.pdbx_description
1 polymer ?
#
loop_
_entity_poly.entity_id
_entity_poly.type
_entity_poly.pdbx_seq_one_letter_code
_entity_poly.pdbx_strand_id
1 'polypeptide(L)'
;MERITKDHLTSMFLAGDNLCGINLMGSDLRGIDLSSGTERVAARLSCANLTKSDLRGSRLREVELVSADIRLANLEDSNLFGAKLSQADLSEANLRGCNLIGSVCEGVNMNGANLSGTNMRRSDLKDSSMVGAILAYSRLMGANINNADLTGANLRYANLQYASLVGCTLKNVDLSQADLSFADLSNADLSGTSLRGAIMVSANFQHSNLSEVDFEGADMTDAKFTPDAPE
;
A
#
# COMPACT_ATOMS: atom_id res chain seq x y z
N MET A 1 -12.88 24.10 -19.05
CA MET A 1 -13.45 22.75 -19.21
C MET A 1 -14.46 22.54 -18.09
N GLU A 2 -15.64 22.09 -18.44
CA GLU A 2 -16.67 21.73 -17.47
C GLU A 2 -16.20 20.50 -16.68
N ARG A 3 -16.39 20.52 -15.34
CA ARG A 3 -16.00 19.38 -14.50
C ARG A 3 -16.93 18.21 -14.76
N ILE A 4 -16.35 17.03 -14.96
CA ILE A 4 -17.14 15.79 -15.08
C ILE A 4 -17.77 15.51 -13.71
N THR A 5 -19.09 15.45 -13.68
CA THR A 5 -19.83 15.12 -12.48
C THR A 5 -19.84 13.60 -12.23
N LYS A 6 -20.16 13.18 -10.99
CA LYS A 6 -20.32 11.77 -10.63
C LYS A 6 -21.34 11.06 -11.52
N ASP A 7 -22.49 11.69 -11.78
CA ASP A 7 -23.57 11.10 -12.59
C ASP A 7 -23.13 10.95 -14.05
N HIS A 8 -22.43 11.94 -14.60
CA HIS A 8 -21.88 11.86 -15.95
C HIS A 8 -20.85 10.72 -16.07
N LEU A 9 -19.90 10.64 -15.13
CA LEU A 9 -18.91 9.56 -15.11
C LEU A 9 -19.60 8.18 -14.98
N THR A 10 -20.62 8.08 -14.15
CA THR A 10 -21.40 6.84 -14.00
C THR A 10 -22.08 6.46 -15.31
N SER A 11 -22.66 7.43 -16.02
CA SER A 11 -23.30 7.20 -17.32
C SER A 11 -22.31 6.73 -18.38
N MET A 12 -21.12 7.35 -18.46
CA MET A 12 -20.04 6.94 -19.36
C MET A 12 -19.59 5.50 -19.05
N PHE A 13 -19.40 5.18 -17.77
CA PHE A 13 -19.00 3.84 -17.34
C PHE A 13 -20.06 2.79 -17.73
N LEU A 14 -21.35 3.06 -17.49
CA LEU A 14 -22.44 2.16 -17.84
C LEU A 14 -22.61 2.00 -19.36
N ALA A 15 -22.27 3.03 -20.13
CA ALA A 15 -22.23 2.97 -21.60
C ALA A 15 -21.04 2.15 -22.14
N GLY A 16 -20.06 1.82 -21.29
CA GLY A 16 -18.84 1.12 -21.69
C GLY A 16 -17.81 2.02 -22.37
N ASP A 17 -17.88 3.33 -22.13
CA ASP A 17 -16.94 4.30 -22.68
C ASP A 17 -15.52 4.04 -22.22
N ASN A 18 -14.56 4.42 -23.04
CA ASN A 18 -13.16 4.39 -22.67
C ASN A 18 -12.84 5.58 -21.75
N LEU A 19 -12.53 5.29 -20.49
CA LEU A 19 -12.21 6.29 -19.46
C LEU A 19 -10.69 6.49 -19.27
N CYS A 20 -9.85 5.88 -20.13
CA CYS A 20 -8.40 6.04 -20.03
C CYS A 20 -8.00 7.51 -20.27
N GLY A 21 -7.10 8.03 -19.42
CA GLY A 21 -6.62 9.41 -19.51
C GLY A 21 -7.65 10.49 -19.17
N ILE A 22 -8.84 10.11 -18.68
CA ILE A 22 -9.89 11.07 -18.32
C ILE A 22 -9.41 12.02 -17.22
N ASN A 23 -9.79 13.29 -17.31
CA ASN A 23 -9.46 14.28 -16.29
C ASN A 23 -10.61 14.45 -15.30
N LEU A 24 -10.40 13.94 -14.08
CA LEU A 24 -11.33 13.98 -12.95
C LEU A 24 -10.76 14.78 -11.77
N MET A 25 -9.77 15.64 -12.04
CA MET A 25 -9.09 16.44 -11.02
C MET A 25 -10.07 17.24 -10.17
N GLY A 26 -9.98 17.04 -8.84
CA GLY A 26 -10.80 17.74 -7.86
C GLY A 26 -12.30 17.44 -7.94
N SER A 27 -12.71 16.36 -8.63
CA SER A 27 -14.11 15.95 -8.71
C SER A 27 -14.62 15.35 -7.39
N ASP A 28 -15.88 15.58 -7.07
CA ASP A 28 -16.59 14.88 -5.99
C ASP A 28 -17.18 13.58 -6.55
N LEU A 29 -16.54 12.46 -6.21
CA LEU A 29 -16.89 11.11 -6.66
C LEU A 29 -17.24 10.20 -5.47
N ARG A 30 -17.61 10.77 -4.33
CA ARG A 30 -17.91 10.01 -3.11
C ARG A 30 -18.96 8.93 -3.34
N GLY A 31 -18.64 7.73 -2.89
CA GLY A 31 -19.50 6.56 -3.02
C GLY A 31 -19.83 6.15 -4.46
N ILE A 32 -19.04 6.59 -5.46
CA ILE A 32 -19.22 6.12 -6.85
C ILE A 32 -18.98 4.61 -6.93
N ASP A 33 -19.71 3.93 -7.80
CA ASP A 33 -19.52 2.50 -8.08
C ASP A 33 -19.01 2.31 -9.51
N LEU A 34 -17.72 2.03 -9.63
CA LEU A 34 -17.01 1.73 -10.88
C LEU A 34 -16.45 0.31 -10.88
N SER A 35 -16.97 -0.55 -10.00
CA SER A 35 -16.49 -1.91 -9.80
C SER A 35 -16.95 -2.89 -10.88
N SER A 36 -16.23 -4.02 -10.98
CA SER A 36 -16.70 -5.19 -11.71
C SER A 36 -17.98 -5.75 -11.09
N GLY A 37 -18.78 -6.41 -11.89
CA GLY A 37 -20.01 -7.09 -11.46
C GLY A 37 -20.31 -8.32 -12.31
N THR A 38 -21.47 -8.96 -12.10
CA THR A 38 -21.85 -10.18 -12.84
C THR A 38 -21.99 -9.96 -14.35
N GLU A 39 -22.35 -8.75 -14.77
CA GLU A 39 -22.64 -8.41 -16.17
C GLU A 39 -21.76 -7.28 -16.70
N ARG A 40 -20.81 -6.78 -15.92
CA ARG A 40 -19.94 -5.67 -16.31
C ARG A 40 -18.50 -5.87 -15.85
N VAL A 41 -17.55 -5.36 -16.63
CA VAL A 41 -16.15 -5.25 -16.24
C VAL A 41 -15.95 -3.96 -15.42
N ALA A 42 -14.90 -3.95 -14.58
CA ALA A 42 -14.54 -2.74 -13.84
C ALA A 42 -14.11 -1.61 -14.79
N ALA A 43 -14.23 -0.37 -14.31
CA ALA A 43 -13.83 0.80 -15.10
C ALA A 43 -12.33 0.76 -15.43
N ARG A 44 -12.00 1.22 -16.64
CA ARG A 44 -10.63 1.41 -17.12
C ARG A 44 -10.25 2.87 -17.03
N LEU A 45 -9.56 3.21 -15.94
CA LEU A 45 -9.12 4.55 -15.60
C LEU A 45 -7.58 4.69 -15.69
N SER A 46 -6.93 3.83 -16.48
CA SER A 46 -5.48 3.93 -16.69
C SER A 46 -5.10 5.30 -17.19
N CYS A 47 -4.00 5.86 -16.67
CA CYS A 47 -3.53 7.22 -16.95
C CYS A 47 -4.55 8.34 -16.64
N ALA A 48 -5.65 8.07 -15.92
CA ALA A 48 -6.60 9.11 -15.52
C ALA A 48 -5.96 10.09 -14.54
N ASN A 49 -6.39 11.34 -14.58
CA ASN A 49 -6.03 12.35 -13.59
C ASN A 49 -7.13 12.45 -12.53
N LEU A 50 -6.86 11.90 -11.36
CA LEU A 50 -7.72 11.92 -10.16
C LEU A 50 -7.14 12.82 -9.05
N THR A 51 -6.17 13.65 -9.37
CA THR A 51 -5.50 14.53 -8.38
C THR A 51 -6.51 15.33 -7.59
N LYS A 52 -6.41 15.29 -6.25
CA LYS A 52 -7.30 16.01 -5.31
C LYS A 52 -8.78 15.64 -5.43
N SER A 53 -9.14 14.54 -6.08
CA SER A 53 -10.54 14.06 -6.12
C SER A 53 -10.98 13.51 -4.77
N ASP A 54 -12.27 13.56 -4.51
CA ASP A 54 -12.89 12.95 -3.34
C ASP A 54 -13.58 11.64 -3.75
N LEU A 55 -12.99 10.52 -3.39
CA LEU A 55 -13.44 9.16 -3.70
C LEU A 55 -13.87 8.38 -2.44
N ARG A 56 -14.11 9.07 -1.33
CA ARG A 56 -14.45 8.41 -0.06
C ARG A 56 -15.63 7.45 -0.20
N GLY A 57 -15.48 6.26 0.40
CA GLY A 57 -16.51 5.23 0.41
C GLY A 57 -16.87 4.68 -0.98
N SER A 58 -16.07 4.92 -2.01
CA SER A 58 -16.33 4.46 -3.37
C SER A 58 -16.11 2.95 -3.52
N ARG A 59 -16.81 2.35 -4.49
CA ARG A 59 -16.64 0.97 -4.89
C ARG A 59 -15.79 0.91 -6.16
N LEU A 60 -14.51 0.53 -6.00
CA LEU A 60 -13.49 0.50 -7.04
C LEU A 60 -12.90 -0.91 -7.19
N ARG A 61 -13.70 -1.92 -6.92
CA ARG A 61 -13.26 -3.31 -6.99
C ARG A 61 -12.80 -3.66 -8.40
N GLU A 62 -11.58 -4.20 -8.51
CA GLU A 62 -10.94 -4.63 -9.75
C GLU A 62 -10.74 -3.51 -10.80
N VAL A 63 -10.90 -2.25 -10.41
CA VAL A 63 -10.69 -1.09 -11.30
C VAL A 63 -9.26 -1.07 -11.85
N GLU A 64 -9.11 -0.66 -13.12
CA GLU A 64 -7.81 -0.45 -13.75
C GLU A 64 -7.39 1.01 -13.60
N LEU A 65 -6.36 1.25 -12.79
CA LEU A 65 -5.78 2.57 -12.47
C LEU A 65 -4.27 2.60 -12.79
N VAL A 66 -3.83 1.77 -13.72
CA VAL A 66 -2.41 1.69 -14.11
C VAL A 66 -1.92 3.06 -14.56
N SER A 67 -0.80 3.52 -14.00
CA SER A 67 -0.20 4.83 -14.27
C SER A 67 -1.14 6.03 -14.04
N ALA A 68 -2.21 5.89 -13.26
CA ALA A 68 -3.10 7.01 -12.93
C ALA A 68 -2.43 7.97 -11.95
N ASP A 69 -2.74 9.25 -12.09
CA ASP A 69 -2.34 10.31 -11.15
C ASP A 69 -3.44 10.50 -10.10
N ILE A 70 -3.19 9.97 -8.90
CA ILE A 70 -4.15 9.95 -7.77
C ILE A 70 -3.62 10.79 -6.59
N ARG A 71 -2.64 11.63 -6.85
CA ARG A 71 -1.98 12.47 -5.83
C ARG A 71 -2.99 13.32 -5.06
N LEU A 72 -2.80 13.39 -3.73
CA LEU A 72 -3.64 14.20 -2.85
C LEU A 72 -5.14 13.83 -2.89
N ALA A 73 -5.53 12.72 -3.52
CA ALA A 73 -6.92 12.27 -3.54
C ALA A 73 -7.34 11.70 -2.18
N ASN A 74 -8.62 11.81 -1.87
CA ASN A 74 -9.19 11.20 -0.68
C ASN A 74 -9.97 9.93 -1.05
N LEU A 75 -9.41 8.77 -0.72
CA LEU A 75 -10.01 7.44 -0.94
C LEU A 75 -10.47 6.78 0.38
N GLU A 76 -10.53 7.55 1.48
CA GLU A 76 -10.88 6.99 2.79
C GLU A 76 -12.07 6.03 2.71
N ASP A 77 -11.93 4.85 3.36
CA ASP A 77 -12.93 3.77 3.43
C ASP A 77 -13.42 3.24 2.06
N SER A 78 -12.67 3.46 0.98
CA SER A 78 -13.01 2.93 -0.34
C SER A 78 -12.63 1.45 -0.49
N ASN A 79 -13.31 0.76 -1.41
CA ASN A 79 -13.06 -0.65 -1.72
C ASN A 79 -12.31 -0.79 -3.04
N LEU A 80 -11.01 -1.05 -2.95
CA LEU A 80 -10.05 -1.28 -4.05
C LEU A 80 -9.63 -2.75 -4.15
N PHE A 81 -10.47 -3.70 -3.69
CA PHE A 81 -10.17 -5.13 -3.77
C PHE A 81 -9.79 -5.52 -5.19
N GLY A 82 -8.62 -6.15 -5.38
CA GLY A 82 -8.14 -6.59 -6.68
C GLY A 82 -7.85 -5.48 -7.69
N ALA A 83 -7.82 -4.22 -7.27
CA ALA A 83 -7.52 -3.08 -8.17
C ALA A 83 -6.11 -3.19 -8.76
N LYS A 84 -5.96 -2.72 -10.00
CA LYS A 84 -4.68 -2.65 -10.71
C LYS A 84 -4.14 -1.23 -10.64
N LEU A 85 -3.13 -1.01 -9.81
CA LEU A 85 -2.55 0.29 -9.47
C LEU A 85 -1.07 0.39 -9.91
N SER A 86 -0.58 -0.56 -10.72
CA SER A 86 0.85 -0.56 -11.09
C SER A 86 1.27 0.79 -11.68
N GLN A 87 2.41 1.31 -11.20
CA GLN A 87 2.98 2.60 -11.63
C GLN A 87 2.08 3.82 -11.36
N ALA A 88 0.99 3.70 -10.62
CA ALA A 88 0.16 4.84 -10.25
C ALA A 88 0.87 5.73 -9.22
N ASP A 89 0.55 7.02 -9.22
CA ASP A 89 1.03 7.97 -8.23
C ASP A 89 -0.09 8.30 -7.23
N LEU A 90 0.06 7.77 -6.01
CA LEU A 90 -0.81 8.00 -4.85
C LEU A 90 -0.10 8.83 -3.77
N SER A 91 0.96 9.57 -4.14
CA SER A 91 1.69 10.36 -3.13
C SER A 91 0.76 11.35 -2.44
N GLU A 92 0.92 11.46 -1.12
CA GLU A 92 0.11 12.29 -0.23
C GLU A 92 -1.41 12.00 -0.28
N ALA A 93 -1.84 10.88 -0.88
CA ALA A 93 -3.25 10.47 -0.88
C ALA A 93 -3.70 9.95 0.50
N ASN A 94 -4.98 10.12 0.81
CA ASN A 94 -5.60 9.52 2.00
C ASN A 94 -6.30 8.21 1.62
N LEU A 95 -5.71 7.08 2.02
CA LEU A 95 -6.24 5.72 1.82
C LEU A 95 -6.68 5.09 3.15
N ARG A 96 -6.85 5.87 4.21
CA ARG A 96 -7.21 5.35 5.53
C ARG A 96 -8.39 4.38 5.44
N GLY A 97 -8.27 3.20 6.07
CA GLY A 97 -9.34 2.20 6.12
C GLY A 97 -9.68 1.52 4.80
N CYS A 98 -8.96 1.80 3.70
CA CYS A 98 -9.22 1.18 2.40
C CYS A 98 -9.07 -0.33 2.41
N ASN A 99 -9.85 -1.00 1.56
CA ASN A 99 -9.67 -2.41 1.24
C ASN A 99 -8.87 -2.57 -0.06
N LEU A 100 -7.61 -2.95 0.05
CA LEU A 100 -6.66 -3.21 -1.04
C LEU A 100 -6.26 -4.70 -1.11
N ILE A 101 -7.09 -5.62 -0.58
CA ILE A 101 -6.77 -7.06 -0.62
C ILE A 101 -6.54 -7.51 -2.06
N GLY A 102 -5.41 -8.18 -2.30
CA GLY A 102 -5.07 -8.76 -3.60
C GLY A 102 -4.88 -7.72 -4.72
N SER A 103 -4.74 -6.44 -4.40
CA SER A 103 -4.43 -5.41 -5.40
C SER A 103 -3.02 -5.59 -5.98
N VAL A 104 -2.84 -5.15 -7.22
CA VAL A 104 -1.55 -5.12 -7.92
C VAL A 104 -1.05 -3.68 -7.91
N CYS A 105 -0.02 -3.43 -7.09
CA CYS A 105 0.55 -2.11 -6.80
C CYS A 105 2.05 -2.07 -7.13
N GLU A 106 2.51 -2.87 -8.10
CA GLU A 106 3.92 -2.92 -8.50
C GLU A 106 4.40 -1.55 -8.96
N GLY A 107 5.51 -1.06 -8.38
CA GLY A 107 6.10 0.23 -8.70
C GLY A 107 5.22 1.44 -8.39
N VAL A 108 4.20 1.28 -7.54
CA VAL A 108 3.34 2.39 -7.13
C VAL A 108 4.10 3.40 -6.27
N ASN A 109 3.81 4.69 -6.44
CA ASN A 109 4.30 5.74 -5.56
C ASN A 109 3.23 6.08 -4.50
N MET A 110 3.50 5.78 -3.23
CA MET A 110 2.66 6.11 -2.07
C MET A 110 3.42 6.97 -1.04
N ASN A 111 4.41 7.75 -1.49
CA ASN A 111 5.20 8.61 -0.60
C ASN A 111 4.30 9.57 0.18
N GLY A 112 4.48 9.63 1.50
CA GLY A 112 3.68 10.48 2.37
C GLY A 112 2.19 10.13 2.45
N ALA A 113 1.73 9.04 1.82
CA ALA A 113 0.32 8.64 1.85
C ALA A 113 -0.11 8.18 3.24
N ASN A 114 -1.38 8.41 3.57
CA ASN A 114 -1.99 7.87 4.78
C ASN A 114 -2.68 6.52 4.46
N LEU A 115 -2.02 5.43 4.86
CA LEU A 115 -2.47 4.04 4.71
C LEU A 115 -2.90 3.43 6.05
N SER A 116 -3.19 4.26 7.07
CA SER A 116 -3.54 3.76 8.40
C SER A 116 -4.76 2.84 8.36
N GLY A 117 -4.66 1.68 8.99
CA GLY A 117 -5.74 0.70 9.08
C GLY A 117 -6.16 0.08 7.75
N THR A 118 -5.43 0.30 6.66
CA THR A 118 -5.70 -0.34 5.36
C THR A 118 -5.59 -1.86 5.44
N ASN A 119 -6.36 -2.54 4.60
CA ASN A 119 -6.25 -3.98 4.43
C ASN A 119 -5.59 -4.30 3.08
N MET A 120 -4.29 -4.60 3.11
CA MET A 120 -3.44 -4.91 1.96
C MET A 120 -3.00 -6.38 1.96
N ARG A 121 -3.80 -7.27 2.53
CA ARG A 121 -3.46 -8.71 2.56
C ARG A 121 -3.28 -9.25 1.15
N ARG A 122 -2.17 -9.99 0.95
CA ARG A 122 -1.83 -10.60 -0.35
C ARG A 122 -1.77 -9.61 -1.52
N SER A 123 -1.56 -8.34 -1.25
CA SER A 123 -1.28 -7.35 -2.31
C SER A 123 0.15 -7.52 -2.83
N ASP A 124 0.34 -7.11 -4.08
CA ASP A 124 1.66 -7.02 -4.70
C ASP A 124 2.13 -5.56 -4.68
N LEU A 125 3.07 -5.25 -3.79
CA LEU A 125 3.67 -3.93 -3.55
C LEU A 125 5.15 -3.92 -3.97
N LYS A 126 5.55 -4.89 -4.78
CA LYS A 126 6.93 -5.01 -5.24
C LYS A 126 7.41 -3.73 -5.92
N ASP A 127 8.67 -3.36 -5.66
CA ASP A 127 9.33 -2.19 -6.25
C ASP A 127 8.61 -0.85 -5.98
N SER A 128 7.69 -0.79 -4.99
CA SER A 128 6.93 0.42 -4.63
C SER A 128 7.76 1.41 -3.82
N SER A 129 7.33 2.68 -3.82
CA SER A 129 7.87 3.72 -2.94
C SER A 129 6.82 4.16 -1.92
N MET A 130 7.14 4.01 -0.63
CA MET A 130 6.30 4.36 0.51
C MET A 130 7.07 5.23 1.53
N VAL A 131 7.99 6.05 1.03
CA VAL A 131 8.82 6.93 1.88
C VAL A 131 7.95 7.85 2.72
N GLY A 132 8.14 7.81 4.05
CA GLY A 132 7.36 8.62 5.00
C GLY A 132 5.87 8.30 5.07
N ALA A 133 5.41 7.20 4.48
CA ALA A 133 4.00 6.81 4.52
C ALA A 133 3.56 6.38 5.94
N ILE A 134 2.26 6.56 6.24
CA ILE A 134 1.67 6.16 7.52
C ILE A 134 0.89 4.86 7.32
N LEU A 135 1.46 3.74 7.74
CA LEU A 135 0.89 2.39 7.64
C LEU A 135 0.49 1.82 9.01
N ALA A 136 0.36 2.67 10.02
CA ALA A 136 0.01 2.22 11.37
C ALA A 136 -1.31 1.41 11.36
N TYR A 137 -1.33 0.28 12.09
CA TYR A 137 -2.48 -0.65 12.16
C TYR A 137 -2.89 -1.28 10.81
N SER A 138 -2.08 -1.19 9.77
CA SER A 138 -2.37 -1.81 8.48
C SER A 138 -2.25 -3.35 8.54
N ARG A 139 -2.95 -4.04 7.63
CA ARG A 139 -2.92 -5.49 7.49
C ARG A 139 -2.22 -5.86 6.20
N LEU A 140 -0.97 -6.31 6.31
CA LEU A 140 -0.08 -6.67 5.21
C LEU A 140 0.23 -8.17 5.16
N MET A 141 -0.58 -9.00 5.85
CA MET A 141 -0.33 -10.43 5.91
C MET A 141 -0.20 -11.05 4.52
N GLY A 142 0.95 -11.69 4.26
CA GLY A 142 1.26 -12.34 3.00
C GLY A 142 1.42 -11.39 1.82
N ALA A 143 1.60 -10.09 2.04
CA ALA A 143 1.89 -9.13 0.98
C ALA A 143 3.31 -9.35 0.40
N ASN A 144 3.47 -9.11 -0.89
CA ASN A 144 4.78 -9.03 -1.55
C ASN A 144 5.23 -7.57 -1.55
N ILE A 145 6.24 -7.25 -0.74
CA ILE A 145 6.77 -5.88 -0.58
C ILE A 145 8.23 -5.82 -1.09
N ASN A 146 8.70 -6.85 -1.77
CA ASN A 146 10.10 -6.98 -2.16
C ASN A 146 10.62 -5.74 -2.90
N ASN A 147 11.86 -5.33 -2.55
CA ASN A 147 12.57 -4.18 -3.10
C ASN A 147 11.86 -2.82 -2.89
N ALA A 148 10.84 -2.73 -2.07
CA ALA A 148 10.16 -1.46 -1.81
C ALA A 148 11.03 -0.53 -0.95
N ASP A 149 10.84 0.78 -1.11
CA ASP A 149 11.43 1.81 -0.25
C ASP A 149 10.38 2.30 0.77
N LEU A 150 10.60 1.96 2.05
CA LEU A 150 9.77 2.39 3.17
C LEU A 150 10.52 3.37 4.10
N THR A 151 11.57 4.00 3.63
CA THR A 151 12.39 4.91 4.47
C THR A 151 11.52 5.87 5.27
N GLY A 152 11.70 5.87 6.60
CA GLY A 152 10.98 6.74 7.53
C GLY A 152 9.48 6.47 7.66
N ALA A 153 8.95 5.39 7.12
CA ALA A 153 7.54 5.04 7.24
C ALA A 153 7.16 4.65 8.67
N ASN A 154 5.88 4.82 9.03
CA ASN A 154 5.32 4.41 10.31
C ASN A 154 4.47 3.15 10.12
N LEU A 155 4.97 2.00 10.58
CA LEU A 155 4.29 0.70 10.55
C LEU A 155 3.93 0.19 11.97
N ARG A 156 3.78 1.09 12.94
CA ARG A 156 3.41 0.68 14.31
C ARG A 156 2.14 -0.15 14.31
N TYR A 157 2.16 -1.26 15.06
CA TYR A 157 1.03 -2.20 15.16
C TYR A 157 0.57 -2.81 13.82
N ALA A 158 1.37 -2.74 12.76
CA ALA A 158 1.04 -3.38 11.49
C ALA A 158 1.14 -4.90 11.61
N ASN A 159 0.26 -5.62 10.88
CA ASN A 159 0.37 -7.07 10.74
C ASN A 159 1.07 -7.41 9.43
N LEU A 160 2.32 -7.86 9.52
CA LEU A 160 3.21 -8.26 8.41
C LEU A 160 3.47 -9.78 8.41
N GLN A 161 2.64 -10.56 9.09
CA GLN A 161 2.82 -12.02 9.13
C GLN A 161 2.92 -12.60 7.72
N TYR A 162 3.93 -13.46 7.50
CA TYR A 162 4.17 -14.09 6.19
C TYR A 162 4.41 -13.13 5.03
N ALA A 163 4.64 -11.85 5.28
CA ALA A 163 4.99 -10.88 4.23
C ALA A 163 6.40 -11.13 3.71
N SER A 164 6.63 -10.84 2.43
CA SER A 164 7.96 -10.83 1.82
C SER A 164 8.46 -9.39 1.70
N LEU A 165 9.56 -9.08 2.40
CA LEU A 165 10.23 -7.78 2.43
C LEU A 165 11.68 -7.93 1.96
N VAL A 166 11.95 -8.89 1.10
CA VAL A 166 13.30 -9.19 0.61
C VAL A 166 13.87 -7.99 -0.12
N GLY A 167 15.07 -7.54 0.28
CA GLY A 167 15.76 -6.42 -0.35
C GLY A 167 15.13 -5.05 -0.13
N CYS A 168 14.17 -4.90 0.80
CA CYS A 168 13.55 -3.62 1.11
C CYS A 168 14.53 -2.63 1.72
N THR A 169 14.28 -1.34 1.48
CA THR A 169 14.88 -0.25 2.25
C THR A 169 13.92 0.12 3.39
N LEU A 170 14.32 -0.21 4.63
CA LEU A 170 13.54 0.02 5.86
C LEU A 170 14.22 1.02 6.80
N LYS A 171 15.05 1.91 6.27
CA LYS A 171 15.81 2.88 7.08
C LYS A 171 14.93 3.78 7.91
N ASN A 172 15.25 3.88 9.23
CA ASN A 172 14.52 4.73 10.18
C ASN A 172 13.00 4.46 10.22
N VAL A 173 12.56 3.25 9.93
CA VAL A 173 11.16 2.85 9.99
C VAL A 173 10.74 2.62 11.44
N ASP A 174 9.52 2.98 11.80
CA ASP A 174 8.93 2.59 13.09
C ASP A 174 8.05 1.34 12.90
N LEU A 175 8.60 0.17 13.27
CA LEU A 175 7.93 -1.14 13.32
C LEU A 175 7.56 -1.53 14.77
N SER A 176 7.53 -0.57 15.69
CA SER A 176 7.23 -0.88 17.09
C SER A 176 5.88 -1.56 17.22
N GLN A 177 5.84 -2.67 17.99
CA GLN A 177 4.63 -3.49 18.21
C GLN A 177 4.05 -4.13 16.94
N ALA A 178 4.76 -4.14 15.82
CA ALA A 178 4.33 -4.84 14.61
C ALA A 178 4.47 -6.36 14.77
N ASP A 179 3.64 -7.11 14.04
CA ASP A 179 3.76 -8.57 13.96
C ASP A 179 4.40 -8.95 12.62
N LEU A 180 5.65 -9.39 12.69
CA LEU A 180 6.51 -9.84 11.59
C LEU A 180 6.71 -11.36 11.60
N SER A 181 5.88 -12.11 12.35
CA SER A 181 6.04 -13.57 12.45
C SER A 181 6.05 -14.21 11.07
N PHE A 182 7.06 -15.05 10.83
CA PHE A 182 7.28 -15.73 9.55
C PHE A 182 7.54 -14.81 8.34
N ALA A 183 7.79 -13.52 8.55
CA ALA A 183 8.14 -12.60 7.47
C ALA A 183 9.57 -12.87 6.97
N ASP A 184 9.80 -12.59 5.69
CA ASP A 184 11.14 -12.65 5.08
C ASP A 184 11.68 -11.23 4.85
N LEU A 185 12.68 -10.83 5.66
CA LEU A 185 13.38 -9.56 5.60
C LEU A 185 14.82 -9.76 5.11
N SER A 186 15.11 -10.90 4.46
CA SER A 186 16.48 -11.17 4.00
C SER A 186 16.95 -10.10 3.01
N ASN A 187 18.24 -9.74 3.11
CA ASN A 187 18.87 -8.69 2.31
C ASN A 187 18.26 -7.28 2.48
N ALA A 188 17.39 -7.04 3.46
CA ALA A 188 16.80 -5.73 3.71
C ALA A 188 17.77 -4.80 4.45
N ASP A 189 17.62 -3.49 4.27
CA ASP A 189 18.35 -2.48 5.05
C ASP A 189 17.43 -1.90 6.13
N LEU A 190 17.62 -2.37 7.38
CA LEU A 190 16.87 -1.94 8.56
C LEU A 190 17.62 -0.88 9.39
N SER A 191 18.67 -0.25 8.86
CA SER A 191 19.47 0.69 9.67
C SER A 191 18.63 1.78 10.34
N GLY A 192 18.79 1.91 11.67
CA GLY A 192 18.05 2.88 12.50
C GLY A 192 16.57 2.55 12.72
N THR A 193 16.10 1.36 12.35
CA THR A 193 14.71 0.93 12.51
C THR A 193 14.39 0.64 13.98
N SER A 194 13.18 1.04 14.43
CA SER A 194 12.64 0.61 15.72
C SER A 194 11.80 -0.65 15.58
N LEU A 195 12.22 -1.73 16.23
CA LEU A 195 11.49 -2.99 16.38
C LEU A 195 11.03 -3.21 17.84
N ARG A 196 10.91 -2.13 18.62
CA ARG A 196 10.51 -2.20 20.04
C ARG A 196 9.20 -2.95 20.23
N GLY A 197 9.25 -4.04 21.02
CA GLY A 197 8.08 -4.87 21.30
C GLY A 197 7.47 -5.55 20.08
N ALA A 198 8.15 -5.61 18.93
CA ALA A 198 7.70 -6.33 17.76
C ALA A 198 7.73 -7.84 17.97
N ILE A 199 6.84 -8.56 17.30
CA ILE A 199 6.81 -10.03 17.30
C ILE A 199 7.45 -10.50 15.98
N MET A 200 8.57 -11.22 16.10
CA MET A 200 9.38 -11.66 14.95
C MET A 200 9.61 -13.18 14.97
N VAL A 201 8.67 -13.92 15.53
CA VAL A 201 8.77 -15.38 15.64
C VAL A 201 9.03 -16.01 14.28
N SER A 202 10.13 -16.76 14.15
CA SER A 202 10.56 -17.41 12.90
C SER A 202 10.76 -16.48 11.71
N ALA A 203 10.94 -15.17 11.90
CA ALA A 203 11.25 -14.23 10.84
C ALA A 203 12.68 -14.44 10.32
N ASN A 204 12.91 -14.12 9.05
CA ASN A 204 14.20 -14.26 8.38
C ASN A 204 14.88 -12.89 8.17
N PHE A 205 15.99 -12.65 8.88
CA PHE A 205 16.84 -11.46 8.77
C PHE A 205 18.22 -11.77 8.16
N GLN A 206 18.37 -12.88 7.46
CA GLN A 206 19.67 -13.24 6.90
C GLN A 206 20.13 -12.20 5.89
N HIS A 207 21.41 -11.79 6.00
CA HIS A 207 22.05 -10.80 5.13
C HIS A 207 21.41 -9.39 5.19
N SER A 208 20.57 -9.11 6.19
CA SER A 208 20.04 -7.76 6.40
C SER A 208 21.03 -6.87 7.13
N ASN A 209 20.94 -5.56 6.90
CA ASN A 209 21.68 -4.56 7.65
C ASN A 209 20.88 -4.18 8.91
N LEU A 210 21.40 -4.55 10.08
CA LEU A 210 20.77 -4.32 11.40
C LEU A 210 21.48 -3.23 12.21
N SER A 211 22.28 -2.38 11.60
CA SER A 211 22.97 -1.30 12.31
C SER A 211 21.98 -0.34 12.96
N GLU A 212 22.20 -0.04 14.24
CA GLU A 212 21.39 0.88 15.04
C GLU A 212 19.90 0.47 15.16
N VAL A 213 19.57 -0.82 14.99
CA VAL A 213 18.20 -1.32 15.19
C VAL A 213 17.91 -1.42 16.70
N ASP A 214 16.72 -0.93 17.08
CA ASP A 214 16.23 -1.04 18.46
C ASP A 214 15.30 -2.24 18.61
N PHE A 215 15.77 -3.32 19.25
CA PHE A 215 15.04 -4.55 19.53
C PHE A 215 14.44 -4.61 20.95
N GLU A 216 14.40 -3.51 21.70
CA GLU A 216 13.95 -3.55 23.10
C GLU A 216 12.56 -4.17 23.23
N GLY A 217 12.47 -5.28 24.00
CA GLY A 217 11.22 -5.99 24.25
C GLY A 217 10.66 -6.79 23.07
N ALA A 218 11.43 -6.96 22.00
CA ALA A 218 10.99 -7.74 20.84
C ALA A 218 11.05 -9.25 21.11
N ASP A 219 10.09 -10.01 20.55
CA ASP A 219 10.09 -11.46 20.55
C ASP A 219 10.78 -12.00 19.28
N MET A 220 12.00 -12.50 19.42
CA MET A 220 12.83 -13.04 18.35
C MET A 220 12.89 -14.58 18.35
N THR A 221 11.93 -15.26 18.98
CA THR A 221 11.91 -16.72 19.04
C THR A 221 12.05 -17.32 17.65
N ASP A 222 13.04 -18.19 17.46
CA ASP A 222 13.36 -18.87 16.19
C ASP A 222 13.67 -17.93 14.99
N ALA A 223 13.88 -16.65 15.23
CA ALA A 223 14.27 -15.71 14.16
C ALA A 223 15.68 -16.07 13.64
N LYS A 224 15.86 -15.91 12.33
CA LYS A 224 17.11 -16.27 11.64
C LYS A 224 17.92 -15.02 11.32
N PHE A 225 19.16 -14.99 11.80
CA PHE A 225 20.14 -13.94 11.52
C PHE A 225 21.33 -14.52 10.78
N THR A 226 22.13 -13.65 10.15
CA THR A 226 23.43 -14.05 9.61
C THR A 226 24.35 -14.41 10.80
N PRO A 227 25.19 -15.47 10.71
CA PRO A 227 26.00 -15.96 11.84
C PRO A 227 26.94 -14.92 12.52
N ASP A 228 27.25 -13.82 11.84
CA ASP A 228 28.12 -12.75 12.36
C ASP A 228 27.35 -11.49 12.77
N ALA A 229 26.01 -11.54 12.88
CA ALA A 229 25.22 -10.41 13.35
C ALA A 229 25.50 -10.16 14.87
N PRO A 230 25.62 -8.90 15.32
CA PRO A 230 25.84 -8.62 16.74
C PRO A 230 24.69 -9.14 17.60
N GLU A 231 25.05 -9.74 18.76
CA GLU A 231 24.13 -10.16 19.82
C GLU A 231 23.38 -8.98 20.46
#